data_b56fac001654d0bd8ed5bde98e81345b
#
_entry.id   b56fac001654d0bd8ed5bde98e81345b
#
_cell.length_a   1.000
_cell.length_b   1.000
_cell.length_c   1.000
_cell.angle_alpha   90.00
_cell.angle_beta   90.00
_cell.angle_gamma   90.00
#
_symmetry.space_group_name_H-M   'P 1'
#
loop_
_entity.id
_entity.type
_entity.pdbx_description
1 polymer ?
#
loop_
_entity_poly.entity_id
_entity_poly.type
_entity_poly.pdbx_seq_one_letter_code
_entity_poly.pdbx_strand_id
1 'polypeptide(L)'
;KTIKAVKDAGFNAIRIPVRWQCHITNPRAMSVSKTWIARIKEVVGWCLANDLKVIINVHHEKWLESTPYYKNKEENCQKLALLWMNIATEFANYDYRVAFAGTNEVHEPGKWGAPDAENLAVQNAYNQVFVDVVRATGGNNLKRNLLVQTYVCNPDFGINNGDFIVPTDIEGNGND
;
A
#
# COMPACT_ATOMS: atom_id res chain seq x y z
N LYS A 1 16.63 14.05 14.16
CA LYS A 1 15.92 14.83 15.21
C LYS A 1 14.41 14.56 15.15
N THR A 2 13.73 14.74 14.01
CA THR A 2 12.27 14.61 13.90
C THR A 2 11.75 13.23 14.34
N ILE A 3 12.33 12.14 13.85
CA ILE A 3 11.89 10.77 14.16
C ILE A 3 12.06 10.47 15.66
N LYS A 4 13.16 10.89 16.25
CA LYS A 4 13.36 10.76 17.69
C LYS A 4 12.26 11.52 18.48
N ALA A 5 11.89 12.72 18.05
CA ALA A 5 10.83 13.48 18.70
C ALA A 5 9.46 12.76 18.63
N VAL A 6 9.16 12.06 17.54
CA VAL A 6 7.96 11.23 17.43
C VAL A 6 7.99 10.09 18.47
N LYS A 7 9.12 9.40 18.62
CA LYS A 7 9.28 8.36 19.64
C LYS A 7 9.18 8.92 21.05
N ASP A 8 9.85 10.04 21.32
CA ASP A 8 9.84 10.69 22.62
C ASP A 8 8.41 11.17 23.03
N ALA A 9 7.57 11.49 22.04
CA ALA A 9 6.15 11.83 22.23
C ALA A 9 5.25 10.61 22.51
N GLY A 10 5.81 9.39 22.59
CA GLY A 10 5.10 8.16 22.96
C GLY A 10 4.52 7.37 21.80
N PHE A 11 4.76 7.76 20.53
CA PHE A 11 4.32 6.96 19.39
C PHE A 11 5.17 5.69 19.26
N ASN A 12 4.53 4.60 18.85
CA ASN A 12 5.19 3.30 18.61
C ASN A 12 5.21 2.90 17.13
N ALA A 13 4.52 3.66 16.28
CA ALA A 13 4.50 3.45 14.84
C ALA A 13 4.47 4.79 14.09
N ILE A 14 4.95 4.77 12.86
CA ILE A 14 4.92 5.92 11.95
C ILE A 14 4.48 5.45 10.55
N ARG A 15 3.56 6.16 9.94
CA ARG A 15 3.20 5.97 8.53
C ARG A 15 3.99 6.96 7.69
N ILE A 16 4.67 6.47 6.67
CA ILE A 16 5.46 7.25 5.72
C ILE A 16 4.71 7.24 4.39
N PRO A 17 3.98 8.32 4.03
CA PRO A 17 3.36 8.44 2.74
C PRO A 17 4.42 8.53 1.64
N VAL A 18 4.38 7.63 0.66
CA VAL A 18 5.39 7.59 -0.41
C VAL A 18 4.74 7.78 -1.76
N ARG A 19 5.18 8.79 -2.49
CA ARG A 19 4.83 8.99 -3.91
C ARG A 19 5.86 8.30 -4.78
N TRP A 20 5.40 7.39 -5.60
CA TRP A 20 6.26 6.58 -6.46
C TRP A 20 6.28 7.09 -7.90
N GLN A 21 5.15 7.56 -8.42
CA GLN A 21 4.97 7.99 -9.82
C GLN A 21 6.05 8.96 -10.29
N CYS A 22 6.42 9.94 -9.45
CA CYS A 22 7.44 10.94 -9.78
C CYS A 22 8.86 10.35 -9.89
N HIS A 23 9.04 9.11 -9.49
CA HIS A 23 10.33 8.42 -9.43
C HIS A 23 10.35 7.12 -10.26
N ILE A 24 9.35 6.92 -11.12
CA ILE A 24 9.33 5.80 -12.07
C ILE A 24 10.31 6.08 -13.20
N THR A 25 11.25 5.18 -13.40
CA THR A 25 12.29 5.25 -14.46
C THR A 25 11.94 4.44 -15.70
N ASN A 26 11.11 3.41 -15.54
CA ASN A 26 10.56 2.62 -16.64
C ASN A 26 9.05 2.41 -16.41
N PRO A 27 8.19 3.15 -17.13
CA PRO A 27 6.74 3.04 -16.95
C PRO A 27 6.15 1.66 -17.31
N ARG A 28 6.75 0.94 -18.25
CA ARG A 28 6.25 -0.40 -18.65
C ARG A 28 6.48 -1.46 -17.56
N ALA A 29 7.55 -1.34 -16.81
CA ALA A 29 7.90 -2.24 -15.72
C ALA A 29 7.58 -1.64 -14.34
N MET A 30 7.06 -0.42 -14.29
CA MET A 30 6.87 0.37 -13.06
C MET A 30 8.13 0.41 -12.17
N SER A 31 9.32 0.40 -12.81
CA SER A 31 10.58 0.38 -12.09
C SER A 31 10.84 1.71 -11.41
N VAL A 32 11.15 1.67 -10.12
CA VAL A 32 11.42 2.85 -9.31
C VAL A 32 12.90 3.20 -9.32
N SER A 33 13.22 4.47 -9.30
CA SER A 33 14.59 4.98 -9.16
C SER A 33 15.29 4.37 -7.94
N LYS A 34 16.47 3.81 -8.15
CA LYS A 34 17.30 3.24 -7.07
C LYS A 34 17.65 4.28 -6.00
N THR A 35 17.87 5.52 -6.41
CA THR A 35 18.15 6.63 -5.48
C THR A 35 16.94 6.91 -4.58
N TRP A 36 15.72 6.86 -5.13
CA TRP A 36 14.51 7.04 -4.36
C TRP A 36 14.29 5.89 -3.37
N ILE A 37 14.42 4.64 -3.83
CA ILE A 37 14.37 3.45 -2.96
C ILE A 37 15.38 3.58 -1.82
N ALA A 38 16.63 3.96 -2.12
CA ALA A 38 17.66 4.14 -1.10
C ALA A 38 17.25 5.19 -0.07
N ARG A 39 16.64 6.30 -0.49
CA ARG A 39 16.12 7.33 0.41
C ARG A 39 15.00 6.82 1.31
N ILE A 40 14.06 6.05 0.76
CA ILE A 40 13.00 5.44 1.58
C ILE A 40 13.59 4.48 2.61
N LYS A 41 14.51 3.60 2.19
CA LYS A 41 15.20 2.66 3.08
C LYS A 41 15.97 3.38 4.20
N GLU A 42 16.60 4.51 3.89
CA GLU A 42 17.29 5.34 4.89
C GLU A 42 16.32 5.86 5.95
N VAL A 43 15.18 6.42 5.53
CA VAL A 43 14.15 6.93 6.46
C VAL A 43 13.55 5.80 7.29
N VAL A 44 13.24 4.65 6.67
CA VAL A 44 12.78 3.43 7.37
C VAL A 44 13.82 3.00 8.40
N GLY A 45 15.11 2.97 8.02
CA GLY A 45 16.19 2.63 8.93
C GLY A 45 16.26 3.55 10.15
N TRP A 46 16.05 4.85 9.97
CA TRP A 46 15.99 5.80 11.11
C TRP A 46 14.80 5.52 12.03
N CYS A 47 13.65 5.12 11.49
CA CYS A 47 12.49 4.77 12.29
C CYS A 47 12.76 3.50 13.11
N LEU A 48 13.26 2.45 12.46
CA LEU A 48 13.59 1.19 13.12
C LEU A 48 14.67 1.35 14.20
N ALA A 49 15.68 2.20 13.96
CA ALA A 49 16.72 2.53 14.93
C ALA A 49 16.19 3.31 16.17
N ASN A 50 15.01 3.91 16.06
CA ASN A 50 14.30 4.54 17.16
C ASN A 50 13.15 3.68 17.71
N ASP A 51 13.15 2.38 17.45
CA ASP A 51 12.12 1.44 17.89
C ASP A 51 10.70 1.86 17.50
N LEU A 52 10.53 2.34 16.27
CA LEU A 52 9.24 2.63 15.66
C LEU A 52 8.91 1.56 14.62
N LYS A 53 7.68 1.07 14.62
CA LYS A 53 7.12 0.31 13.50
C LYS A 53 6.84 1.28 12.35
N VAL A 54 6.92 0.79 11.11
CA VAL A 54 6.80 1.62 9.92
C VAL A 54 5.73 1.08 9.00
N ILE A 55 4.87 1.96 8.51
CA ILE A 55 3.94 1.64 7.42
C ILE A 55 4.35 2.47 6.21
N ILE A 56 4.66 1.82 5.09
CA ILE A 56 4.86 2.48 3.79
C ILE A 56 3.68 2.17 2.87
N ASN A 57 3.32 3.11 2.01
CA ASN A 57 2.15 2.97 1.14
C ASN A 57 2.43 3.46 -0.29
N VAL A 58 1.45 3.25 -1.16
CA VAL A 58 1.31 3.94 -2.44
C VAL A 58 0.41 5.15 -2.21
N HIS A 59 0.96 6.38 -2.37
CA HIS A 59 0.30 7.62 -1.96
C HIS A 59 0.20 8.64 -3.09
N HIS A 60 -1.00 9.15 -3.34
CA HIS A 60 -1.30 10.16 -4.36
C HIS A 60 -0.87 9.78 -5.79
N GLU A 61 -1.03 8.52 -6.15
CA GLU A 61 -0.87 8.03 -7.51
C GLU A 61 -2.17 8.29 -8.30
N LYS A 62 -2.24 9.39 -9.04
CA LYS A 62 -3.48 9.83 -9.72
C LYS A 62 -4.09 8.78 -10.63
N TRP A 63 -3.24 8.00 -11.33
CA TRP A 63 -3.68 6.91 -12.20
C TRP A 63 -4.42 5.80 -11.45
N LEU A 64 -4.16 5.63 -10.16
CA LEU A 64 -4.78 4.65 -9.29
C LEU A 64 -5.95 5.26 -8.49
N GLU A 65 -5.66 6.36 -7.75
CA GLU A 65 -6.60 6.94 -6.80
C GLU A 65 -7.80 7.61 -7.47
N SER A 66 -7.61 8.23 -8.63
CA SER A 66 -8.65 9.05 -9.27
C SER A 66 -9.38 8.36 -10.42
N THR A 67 -9.20 7.06 -10.57
CA THR A 67 -9.81 6.30 -11.68
C THR A 67 -10.41 4.96 -11.25
N PRO A 68 -11.31 4.94 -10.23
CA PRO A 68 -11.91 3.72 -9.71
C PRO A 68 -13.04 3.20 -10.62
N TYR A 69 -12.76 3.04 -11.92
CA TYR A 69 -13.74 2.63 -12.92
C TYR A 69 -13.36 1.29 -13.57
N TYR A 70 -14.37 0.47 -13.95
CA TYR A 70 -14.16 -0.80 -14.65
C TYR A 70 -13.26 -0.68 -15.88
N LYS A 71 -13.42 0.38 -16.66
CA LYS A 71 -12.60 0.64 -17.85
C LYS A 71 -11.10 0.80 -17.55
N ASN A 72 -10.75 1.17 -16.34
CA ASN A 72 -9.36 1.37 -15.91
C ASN A 72 -8.84 0.22 -15.05
N LYS A 73 -9.73 -0.63 -14.53
CA LYS A 73 -9.43 -1.65 -13.52
C LYS A 73 -8.27 -2.55 -13.93
N GLU A 74 -8.33 -3.12 -15.11
CA GLU A 74 -7.32 -4.09 -15.56
C GLU A 74 -5.93 -3.44 -15.69
N GLU A 75 -5.85 -2.30 -16.36
CA GLU A 75 -4.59 -1.57 -16.53
C GLU A 75 -4.02 -1.11 -15.18
N ASN A 76 -4.87 -0.60 -14.31
CA ASN A 76 -4.44 -0.14 -12.97
C ASN A 76 -4.00 -1.30 -12.09
N CYS A 77 -4.68 -2.45 -12.13
CA CYS A 77 -4.27 -3.66 -11.42
C CYS A 77 -2.89 -4.14 -11.89
N GLN A 78 -2.64 -4.15 -13.21
CA GLN A 78 -1.33 -4.53 -13.76
C GLN A 78 -0.22 -3.56 -13.30
N LYS A 79 -0.46 -2.26 -13.38
CA LYS A 79 0.49 -1.24 -12.90
C LYS A 79 0.76 -1.36 -11.41
N LEU A 80 -0.30 -1.58 -10.61
CA LEU A 80 -0.20 -1.73 -9.16
C LEU A 80 0.60 -2.99 -8.80
N ALA A 81 0.35 -4.10 -9.48
CA ALA A 81 1.10 -5.33 -9.31
C ALA A 81 2.60 -5.13 -9.58
N LEU A 82 2.94 -4.51 -10.72
CA LEU A 82 4.34 -4.23 -11.07
C LEU A 82 5.00 -3.28 -10.06
N LEU A 83 4.30 -2.24 -9.62
CA LEU A 83 4.81 -1.30 -8.64
C LEU A 83 5.08 -1.99 -7.30
N TRP A 84 4.10 -2.76 -6.77
CA TRP A 84 4.27 -3.48 -5.52
C TRP A 84 5.29 -4.60 -5.61
N MET A 85 5.43 -5.27 -6.75
CA MET A 85 6.52 -6.23 -6.98
C MET A 85 7.88 -5.57 -6.80
N ASN A 86 8.09 -4.40 -7.40
CA ASN A 86 9.34 -3.63 -7.25
C ASN A 86 9.57 -3.21 -5.78
N ILE A 87 8.54 -2.64 -5.12
CA ILE A 87 8.66 -2.19 -3.74
C ILE A 87 8.91 -3.38 -2.80
N ALA A 88 8.07 -4.41 -2.87
CA ALA A 88 8.11 -5.54 -1.96
C ALA A 88 9.42 -6.33 -2.06
N THR A 89 9.96 -6.51 -3.27
CA THR A 89 11.27 -7.13 -3.49
C THR A 89 12.38 -6.37 -2.75
N GLU A 90 12.37 -5.04 -2.81
CA GLU A 90 13.37 -4.21 -2.15
C GLU A 90 13.32 -4.27 -0.62
N PHE A 91 12.15 -4.58 -0.05
CA PHE A 91 11.95 -4.69 1.39
C PHE A 91 11.77 -6.13 1.89
N ALA A 92 11.99 -7.15 1.06
CA ALA A 92 11.73 -8.56 1.39
C ALA A 92 12.48 -9.05 2.66
N ASN A 93 13.65 -8.49 2.94
CA ASN A 93 14.47 -8.85 4.11
C ASN A 93 14.18 -8.01 5.37
N TYR A 94 13.31 -7.01 5.29
CA TYR A 94 12.90 -6.26 6.48
C TYR A 94 11.93 -7.09 7.31
N ASP A 95 12.07 -7.02 8.65
CA ASP A 95 11.24 -7.78 9.57
C ASP A 95 9.79 -7.23 9.69
N TYR A 96 9.01 -7.83 10.58
CA TYR A 96 7.61 -7.53 10.84
C TYR A 96 7.33 -6.07 11.25
N ARG A 97 8.36 -5.32 11.64
CA ARG A 97 8.20 -3.90 12.02
C ARG A 97 7.93 -2.99 10.81
N VAL A 98 8.13 -3.50 9.59
CA VAL A 98 7.75 -2.79 8.37
C VAL A 98 6.49 -3.44 7.80
N ALA A 99 5.41 -2.70 7.76
CA ALA A 99 4.15 -3.08 7.14
C ALA A 99 3.91 -2.32 5.85
N PHE A 100 3.08 -2.85 4.96
CA PHE A 100 2.69 -2.21 3.71
C PHE A 100 1.21 -1.86 3.72
N ALA A 101 0.85 -0.72 3.12
CA ALA A 101 -0.52 -0.33 2.86
C ALA A 101 -0.73 -0.17 1.34
N GLY A 102 -1.65 -0.97 0.79
CA GLY A 102 -1.76 -1.24 -0.65
C GLY A 102 -2.05 -0.02 -1.49
N THR A 103 -2.98 0.79 -1.04
CA THR A 103 -3.43 2.02 -1.69
C THR A 103 -3.49 3.18 -0.69
N ASN A 104 -4.08 4.29 -1.09
CA ASN A 104 -4.43 5.39 -0.20
C ASN A 104 -5.92 5.73 -0.39
N GLU A 105 -6.27 6.93 -0.71
CA GLU A 105 -7.64 7.44 -0.80
C GLU A 105 -8.22 7.27 -2.22
N VAL A 106 -8.49 6.04 -2.64
CA VAL A 106 -9.12 5.78 -3.93
C VAL A 106 -10.53 6.37 -3.95
N HIS A 107 -10.80 7.28 -4.89
CA HIS A 107 -12.07 7.99 -5.00
C HIS A 107 -12.30 8.53 -6.42
N GLU A 108 -13.54 8.81 -6.74
CA GLU A 108 -13.85 9.57 -7.95
C GLU A 108 -13.44 11.04 -7.77
N PRO A 109 -12.88 11.70 -8.80
CA PRO A 109 -12.44 13.07 -8.70
C PRO A 109 -13.56 14.01 -8.19
N GLY A 110 -13.27 14.69 -7.08
CA GLY A 110 -14.21 15.61 -6.43
C GLY A 110 -15.34 14.96 -5.62
N LYS A 111 -15.39 13.64 -5.53
CA LYS A 111 -16.42 12.92 -4.76
C LYS A 111 -15.79 12.17 -3.60
N TRP A 112 -16.13 12.58 -2.40
CA TRP A 112 -15.64 11.99 -1.15
C TRP A 112 -16.75 11.27 -0.37
N GLY A 113 -17.90 11.08 -0.99
CA GLY A 113 -19.05 10.39 -0.42
C GLY A 113 -19.00 8.87 -0.62
N ALA A 114 -20.17 8.25 -0.43
CA ALA A 114 -20.32 6.81 -0.58
C ALA A 114 -19.97 6.35 -2.00
N PRO A 115 -19.28 5.19 -2.12
CA PRO A 115 -18.99 4.58 -3.41
C PRO A 115 -20.26 4.00 -4.05
N ASP A 116 -20.21 3.83 -5.35
CA ASP A 116 -21.10 2.92 -6.04
C ASP A 116 -20.52 1.49 -6.13
N ALA A 117 -21.27 0.56 -6.69
CA ALA A 117 -20.85 -0.84 -6.82
C ALA A 117 -19.59 -1.00 -7.71
N GLU A 118 -19.41 -0.14 -8.71
CA GLU A 118 -18.22 -0.14 -9.56
C GLU A 118 -16.97 0.25 -8.77
N ASN A 119 -17.07 1.33 -8.00
CA ASN A 119 -15.96 1.82 -7.19
C ASN A 119 -15.50 0.78 -6.16
N LEU A 120 -16.46 0.12 -5.49
CA LEU A 120 -16.17 -0.94 -4.52
C LEU A 120 -15.51 -2.15 -5.16
N ALA A 121 -16.04 -2.61 -6.31
CA ALA A 121 -15.48 -3.75 -7.02
C ALA A 121 -14.03 -3.46 -7.50
N VAL A 122 -13.75 -2.23 -7.90
CA VAL A 122 -12.40 -1.80 -8.30
C VAL A 122 -11.47 -1.73 -7.09
N GLN A 123 -11.90 -1.16 -5.97
CA GLN A 123 -11.11 -1.12 -4.73
C GLN A 123 -10.80 -2.53 -4.22
N ASN A 124 -11.76 -3.44 -4.23
CA ASN A 124 -11.55 -4.84 -3.84
C ASN A 124 -10.51 -5.53 -4.75
N ALA A 125 -10.57 -5.26 -6.06
CA ALA A 125 -9.59 -5.80 -7.00
C ALA A 125 -8.17 -5.27 -6.72
N TYR A 126 -8.02 -3.99 -6.40
CA TYR A 126 -6.73 -3.41 -6.01
C TYR A 126 -6.19 -4.06 -4.74
N ASN A 127 -7.03 -4.27 -3.73
CA ASN A 127 -6.66 -4.93 -2.49
C ASN A 127 -6.18 -6.36 -2.73
N GLN A 128 -6.90 -7.15 -3.56
CA GLN A 128 -6.49 -8.52 -3.88
C GLN A 128 -5.15 -8.56 -4.62
N VAL A 129 -5.00 -7.76 -5.67
CA VAL A 129 -3.74 -7.68 -6.44
C VAL A 129 -2.56 -7.31 -5.56
N PHE A 130 -2.74 -6.36 -4.65
CA PHE A 130 -1.70 -5.97 -3.70
C PHE A 130 -1.26 -7.14 -2.82
N VAL A 131 -2.20 -7.88 -2.23
CA VAL A 131 -1.89 -9.04 -1.37
C VAL A 131 -1.16 -10.10 -2.18
N ASP A 132 -1.71 -10.50 -3.32
CA ASP A 132 -1.16 -11.56 -4.17
C ASP A 132 0.29 -11.26 -4.58
N VAL A 133 0.55 -10.07 -5.08
CA VAL A 133 1.88 -9.74 -5.58
C VAL A 133 2.91 -9.59 -4.47
N VAL A 134 2.53 -9.02 -3.32
CA VAL A 134 3.45 -8.92 -2.18
C VAL A 134 3.83 -10.29 -1.68
N ARG A 135 2.87 -11.20 -1.52
CA ARG A 135 3.13 -12.59 -1.11
C ARG A 135 4.03 -13.33 -2.10
N ALA A 136 3.80 -13.15 -3.39
CA ALA A 136 4.60 -13.76 -4.47
C ALA A 136 6.07 -13.35 -4.45
N THR A 137 6.44 -12.22 -3.83
CA THR A 137 7.85 -11.81 -3.72
C THR A 137 8.64 -12.60 -2.67
N GLY A 138 7.99 -13.38 -1.82
CA GLY A 138 8.64 -14.28 -0.86
C GLY A 138 9.37 -13.57 0.29
N GLY A 139 10.32 -14.29 0.91
CA GLY A 139 11.05 -13.79 2.07
C GLY A 139 10.13 -13.44 3.24
N ASN A 140 10.42 -12.36 3.97
CA ASN A 140 9.57 -11.90 5.06
C ASN A 140 8.20 -11.37 4.58
N ASN A 141 8.04 -11.14 3.28
CA ASN A 141 6.76 -10.71 2.71
C ASN A 141 5.68 -11.80 2.78
N LEU A 142 6.05 -13.08 2.92
CA LEU A 142 5.11 -14.17 3.17
C LEU A 142 4.29 -13.99 4.45
N LYS A 143 4.85 -13.29 5.45
CA LYS A 143 4.22 -13.08 6.77
C LYS A 143 4.10 -11.60 7.16
N ARG A 144 4.39 -10.69 6.22
CA ARG A 144 4.34 -9.26 6.48
C ARG A 144 2.90 -8.80 6.70
N ASN A 145 2.68 -7.92 7.67
CA ASN A 145 1.39 -7.26 7.84
C ASN A 145 1.09 -6.38 6.62
N LEU A 146 -0.06 -6.64 6.00
CA LEU A 146 -0.58 -5.91 4.86
C LEU A 146 -1.87 -5.19 5.28
N LEU A 147 -1.92 -3.89 5.02
CA LEU A 147 -3.09 -3.06 5.30
C LEU A 147 -3.83 -2.82 3.98
N VAL A 148 -5.03 -3.34 3.90
CA VAL A 148 -5.96 -3.09 2.80
C VAL A 148 -6.91 -1.97 3.16
N GLN A 149 -7.25 -1.12 2.20
CA GLN A 149 -8.09 0.03 2.42
C GLN A 149 -9.51 -0.20 1.92
N THR A 150 -10.45 0.42 2.61
CA THR A 150 -11.80 0.68 2.11
C THR A 150 -11.78 1.87 1.16
N TYR A 151 -12.86 2.05 0.39
CA TYR A 151 -13.00 3.22 -0.46
C TYR A 151 -12.87 4.51 0.35
N VAL A 152 -12.09 5.48 -0.14
CA VAL A 152 -11.75 6.76 0.53
C VAL A 152 -11.09 6.58 1.91
N CYS A 153 -10.58 5.39 2.23
CA CYS A 153 -10.12 5.02 3.58
C CYS A 153 -11.19 5.21 4.67
N ASN A 154 -12.48 5.24 4.31
CA ASN A 154 -13.56 5.37 5.27
C ASN A 154 -14.04 4.00 5.74
N PRO A 155 -13.90 3.64 7.02
CA PRO A 155 -14.29 2.35 7.55
C PRO A 155 -15.80 2.06 7.40
N ASP A 156 -16.64 3.08 7.40
CA ASP A 156 -18.09 2.91 7.23
C ASP A 156 -18.45 2.30 5.88
N PHE A 157 -17.68 2.57 4.83
CA PHE A 157 -17.87 1.97 3.52
C PHE A 157 -17.38 0.52 3.43
N GLY A 158 -16.63 0.06 4.43
CA GLY A 158 -16.24 -1.34 4.54
C GLY A 158 -17.19 -2.15 5.42
N ILE A 159 -17.68 -1.54 6.50
CA ILE A 159 -18.47 -2.24 7.53
C ILE A 159 -19.96 -2.24 7.17
N ASN A 160 -20.49 -1.12 6.71
CA ASN A 160 -21.93 -0.92 6.58
C ASN A 160 -22.49 -1.32 5.21
N ASN A 161 -21.69 -1.36 4.15
CA ASN A 161 -22.18 -1.64 2.81
C ASN A 161 -22.14 -3.13 2.41
N GLY A 162 -21.47 -3.99 3.20
CA GLY A 162 -21.39 -5.43 2.93
C GLY A 162 -20.60 -5.84 1.68
N ASP A 163 -20.11 -4.87 0.89
CA ASP A 163 -19.46 -5.11 -0.39
C ASP A 163 -17.92 -5.05 -0.30
N PHE A 164 -17.38 -4.74 0.88
CA PHE A 164 -15.95 -4.87 1.12
C PHE A 164 -15.59 -6.35 1.24
N ILE A 165 -14.69 -6.78 0.38
CA ILE A 165 -14.20 -8.16 0.37
C ILE A 165 -12.80 -8.17 0.99
N VAL A 166 -12.66 -8.89 2.10
CA VAL A 166 -11.33 -9.17 2.65
C VAL A 166 -10.57 -10.01 1.62
N PRO A 167 -9.40 -9.58 1.16
CA PRO A 167 -8.63 -10.36 0.19
C PRO A 167 -8.31 -11.75 0.72
N THR A 168 -8.34 -12.75 -0.17
CA THR A 168 -7.77 -14.05 0.14
C THR A 168 -6.27 -13.90 0.32
N ASP A 169 -5.72 -14.57 1.34
CA ASP A 169 -4.28 -14.60 1.61
C ASP A 169 -3.79 -16.05 1.61
N ILE A 170 -2.48 -16.25 1.56
CA ILE A 170 -1.89 -17.60 1.64
C ILE A 170 -2.24 -18.24 2.98
N GLU A 171 -2.60 -19.52 2.94
CA GLU A 171 -2.99 -20.28 4.13
C GLU A 171 -1.90 -20.26 5.21
N GLY A 172 -2.33 -20.10 6.46
CA GLY A 172 -1.46 -20.19 7.64
C GLY A 172 -0.74 -18.91 8.04
N ASN A 173 -1.07 -17.76 7.46
CA ASN A 173 -0.50 -16.48 7.92
C ASN A 173 -1.08 -15.94 9.21
N GLY A 174 -2.19 -16.47 9.71
CA GLY A 174 -2.71 -16.22 11.06
C GLY A 174 -3.02 -14.75 11.39
N ASN A 175 -3.26 -13.94 10.38
CA ASN A 175 -3.67 -12.54 10.52
C ASN A 175 -5.17 -12.42 10.26
N ASP A 176 -5.95 -13.15 11.05
CA ASP A 176 -7.41 -12.99 11.12
C ASP A 176 -7.77 -11.75 11.92
#